data_60a369c1375ba04ed57bd2618ac3efb1
#
_entry.id   60a369c1375ba04ed57bd2618ac3efb1
#
_cell.length_a   1.000
_cell.length_b   1.000
_cell.length_c   1.000
_cell.angle_alpha   90.00
_cell.angle_beta   90.00
_cell.angle_gamma   90.00
#
_symmetry.space_group_name_H-M   'P 1'
#
loop_
_entity.id
_entity.type
_entity.pdbx_description
1 polymer ?
#
loop_
_entity_poly.entity_id
_entity_poly.type
_entity_poly.pdbx_seq_one_letter_code
_entity_poly.pdbx_strand_id
1 'polypeptide(L)'
;ITDPQLKRKIIGDTFIKVTENYLRTLNLDLDNVFLAQGTLRPDLIESASKNVSQVAATIKTHHNDTEIVRALRERGRVIEPLAEYHKDEVRQLGLKLGLPNDLVWRQPFPGPGLAIRILCAETAYFTADHDNIIRDLEQFVPAPYLATLLPIRSVGVQGDGRTYSYALALGIEKNELVDWNLVFALAREIPKLFHQINRVVFVFNHAKTSLIKKITPTFLTDQSLSKLRMADKIVNDLLQQNNLLQKISQVPVILIPIDFDGGDKHSVVIRPFMTNDFMTGLAATPGKEISFVVIENMVKQILQKVAGVSRVLYDLTSKPPGTTEWE
;
A
#
# COMPACT_ATOMS: atom_id res chain seq x y z
N ILE A 1 -6.63 16.58 -6.10
CA ILE A 1 -5.65 15.89 -6.98
C ILE A 1 -5.92 14.42 -6.88
N THR A 2 -6.10 13.78 -8.04
CA THR A 2 -6.43 12.36 -8.16
C THR A 2 -5.35 11.56 -8.91
N ASP A 3 -4.42 12.26 -9.58
CA ASP A 3 -3.29 11.62 -10.25
C ASP A 3 -2.23 11.20 -9.21
N PRO A 4 -1.89 9.89 -9.13
CA PRO A 4 -0.96 9.38 -8.13
C PRO A 4 0.47 9.88 -8.29
N GLN A 5 0.91 10.15 -9.52
CA GLN A 5 2.27 10.63 -9.78
C GLN A 5 2.41 12.09 -9.39
N LEU A 6 1.41 12.91 -9.76
CA LEU A 6 1.35 14.31 -9.37
C LEU A 6 1.25 14.45 -7.84
N LYS A 7 0.45 13.58 -7.18
CA LYS A 7 0.36 13.53 -5.72
C LYS A 7 1.73 13.29 -5.07
N ARG A 8 2.47 12.28 -5.53
CA ARG A 8 3.83 11.99 -5.03
C ARG A 8 4.80 13.13 -5.26
N LYS A 9 4.75 13.76 -6.44
CA LYS A 9 5.58 14.93 -6.77
C LYS A 9 5.32 16.07 -5.80
N ILE A 10 4.05 16.45 -5.59
CA ILE A 10 3.67 17.54 -4.69
C ILE A 10 4.11 17.24 -3.25
N ILE A 11 3.94 16.01 -2.78
CA ILE A 11 4.40 15.61 -1.44
C ILE A 11 5.92 15.77 -1.33
N GLY A 12 6.68 15.28 -2.32
CA GLY A 12 8.14 15.42 -2.36
C GLY A 12 8.57 16.88 -2.39
N ASP A 13 8.01 17.69 -3.28
CA ASP A 13 8.32 19.13 -3.39
C ASP A 13 7.98 19.88 -2.10
N THR A 14 6.89 19.51 -1.42
CA THR A 14 6.50 20.11 -0.13
C THR A 14 7.49 19.75 0.97
N PHE A 15 7.95 18.50 1.00
CA PHE A 15 8.96 18.04 1.95
C PHE A 15 10.24 18.86 1.83
N ILE A 16 10.71 19.10 0.61
CA ILE A 16 11.90 19.91 0.32
C ILE A 16 11.68 21.35 0.82
N LYS A 17 10.58 21.99 0.43
CA LYS A 17 10.26 23.37 0.85
C LYS A 17 10.21 23.52 2.37
N VAL A 18 9.59 22.58 3.07
CA VAL A 18 9.50 22.61 4.54
C VAL A 18 10.90 22.47 5.15
N THR A 19 11.71 21.55 4.65
CA THR A 19 13.09 21.34 5.12
C THR A 19 13.95 22.59 4.87
N GLU A 20 13.91 23.19 3.68
CA GLU A 20 14.64 24.40 3.35
C GLU A 20 14.24 25.58 4.25
N ASN A 21 12.92 25.79 4.42
CA ASN A 21 12.42 26.86 5.27
C ASN A 21 12.89 26.68 6.73
N TYR A 22 12.82 25.45 7.23
CA TYR A 22 13.30 25.16 8.58
C TYR A 22 14.80 25.39 8.73
N LEU A 23 15.62 24.92 7.79
CA LEU A 23 17.07 25.14 7.80
C LEU A 23 17.43 26.64 7.80
N ARG A 24 16.69 27.46 7.04
CA ARG A 24 16.85 28.92 7.05
C ARG A 24 16.56 29.54 8.42
N THR A 25 15.56 29.02 9.16
CA THR A 25 15.23 29.54 10.52
C THR A 25 16.30 29.23 11.56
N LEU A 26 17.13 28.21 11.31
CA LEU A 26 18.18 27.80 12.23
C LEU A 26 19.46 28.69 12.15
N ASN A 27 19.51 29.62 11.18
CA ASN A 27 20.68 30.46 10.92
C ASN A 27 22.03 29.68 10.86
N LEU A 28 21.95 28.44 10.34
CA LEU A 28 23.11 27.57 10.22
C LEU A 28 24.00 28.03 9.06
N ASP A 29 25.30 28.05 9.30
CA ASP A 29 26.27 28.13 8.21
C ASP A 29 26.29 26.82 7.45
N LEU A 30 25.63 26.81 6.26
CA LEU A 30 25.53 25.64 5.41
C LEU A 30 26.89 25.07 5.00
N ASP A 31 27.95 25.87 5.10
CA ASP A 31 29.31 25.40 4.83
C ASP A 31 29.92 24.59 5.98
N ASN A 32 29.28 24.56 7.14
CA ASN A 32 29.68 23.77 8.30
C ASN A 32 28.65 22.71 8.73
N VAL A 33 27.61 22.52 7.96
CA VAL A 33 26.52 21.53 8.26
C VAL A 33 26.69 20.27 7.43
N PHE A 34 26.51 19.11 8.08
CA PHE A 34 26.41 17.81 7.43
C PHE A 34 24.98 17.29 7.53
N LEU A 35 24.49 16.70 6.43
CA LEU A 35 23.24 15.98 6.41
C LEU A 35 23.50 14.51 6.72
N ALA A 36 22.95 14.00 7.83
CA ALA A 36 22.96 12.58 8.12
C ALA A 36 21.71 11.91 7.52
N GLN A 37 21.92 10.87 6.73
CA GLN A 37 20.83 10.08 6.12
C GLN A 37 20.90 8.62 6.55
N GLY A 38 19.72 8.00 6.72
CA GLY A 38 19.57 6.58 7.01
C GLY A 38 19.51 5.71 5.76
N THR A 39 20.25 6.06 4.71
CA THR A 39 20.36 5.27 3.48
C THR A 39 20.87 3.88 3.78
N LEU A 40 20.25 2.85 3.22
CA LEU A 40 20.63 1.46 3.35
C LEU A 40 21.24 0.94 2.04
N ARG A 41 21.95 -0.19 2.12
CA ARG A 41 22.56 -0.85 0.96
C ARG A 41 21.56 -1.14 -0.18
N PRO A 42 20.33 -1.63 0.07
CA PRO A 42 19.34 -1.82 -0.98
C PRO A 42 18.94 -0.51 -1.70
N ASP A 43 18.91 0.62 -1.00
CA ASP A 43 18.59 1.93 -1.59
C ASP A 43 19.66 2.36 -2.60
N LEU A 44 20.94 2.07 -2.31
CA LEU A 44 22.06 2.36 -3.20
C LEU A 44 22.08 1.44 -4.42
N ILE A 45 21.76 0.15 -4.26
CA ILE A 45 21.67 -0.81 -5.35
C ILE A 45 20.53 -0.42 -6.32
N GLU A 46 19.36 -0.03 -5.78
CA GLU A 46 18.24 0.46 -6.60
C GLU A 46 18.60 1.78 -7.33
N SER A 47 19.44 2.63 -6.73
CA SER A 47 19.91 3.87 -7.34
C SER A 47 20.99 3.64 -8.41
N ALA A 48 21.87 2.66 -8.22
CA ALA A 48 22.92 2.32 -9.17
C ALA A 48 22.35 1.67 -10.45
N SER A 49 21.27 0.91 -10.36
CA SER A 49 20.59 0.31 -11.53
C SER A 49 20.02 1.36 -12.50
N LYS A 50 19.80 2.59 -12.06
CA LYS A 50 19.37 3.71 -12.91
C LYS A 50 20.43 4.12 -13.96
N ASN A 51 21.69 3.88 -13.69
CA ASN A 51 22.77 4.20 -14.64
C ASN A 51 22.91 3.19 -15.78
N VAL A 52 22.22 2.04 -15.69
CA VAL A 52 22.30 0.93 -16.66
C VAL A 52 21.09 0.87 -17.58
N SER A 53 19.95 1.48 -17.22
CA SER A 53 18.74 1.48 -18.05
C SER A 53 18.01 2.83 -17.98
N GLN A 54 17.94 3.53 -19.11
CA GLN A 54 17.16 4.78 -19.23
C GLN A 54 15.65 4.59 -18.99
N VAL A 55 15.13 3.36 -19.12
CA VAL A 55 13.72 3.01 -18.90
C VAL A 55 13.43 2.81 -17.40
N ALA A 56 14.40 2.32 -16.63
CA ALA A 56 14.25 2.14 -15.17
C ALA A 56 14.24 3.47 -14.38
N ALA A 57 14.72 4.55 -15.00
CA ALA A 57 14.80 5.88 -14.35
C ALA A 57 13.44 6.48 -13.96
N THR A 58 12.33 5.98 -14.51
CA THR A 58 10.98 6.51 -14.25
C THR A 58 10.30 5.85 -13.03
N ILE A 59 10.91 4.83 -12.41
CA ILE A 59 10.20 3.95 -11.46
C ILE A 59 10.22 4.45 -10.01
N LYS A 60 11.25 5.17 -9.57
CA LYS A 60 11.29 5.75 -8.21
C LYS A 60 12.08 7.07 -8.15
N THR A 61 11.40 8.16 -7.92
CA THR A 61 12.00 9.36 -7.31
C THR A 61 12.11 9.10 -5.80
N HIS A 62 13.31 8.75 -5.33
CA HIS A 62 13.55 8.68 -3.89
C HIS A 62 13.53 10.10 -3.31
N HIS A 63 12.78 10.29 -2.22
CA HIS A 63 12.78 11.52 -1.44
C HIS A 63 14.18 11.89 -0.88
N ASN A 64 15.15 10.96 -0.93
CA ASN A 64 16.53 11.15 -0.52
C ASN A 64 17.45 11.59 -1.66
N ASP A 65 16.96 11.82 -2.88
CA ASP A 65 17.77 12.20 -4.05
C ASP A 65 17.27 13.52 -4.68
N THR A 66 17.08 14.53 -3.82
CA THR A 66 16.74 15.90 -4.24
C THR A 66 17.96 16.66 -4.73
N GLU A 67 17.77 17.76 -5.48
CA GLU A 67 18.88 18.60 -5.96
C GLU A 67 19.77 19.09 -4.83
N ILE A 68 19.20 19.44 -3.68
CA ILE A 68 19.94 19.88 -2.49
C ILE A 68 20.78 18.73 -1.93
N VAL A 69 20.21 17.54 -1.81
CA VAL A 69 20.95 16.36 -1.31
C VAL A 69 22.09 16.00 -2.26
N ARG A 70 21.88 16.09 -3.57
CA ARG A 70 22.95 15.90 -4.57
C ARG A 70 24.06 16.95 -4.42
N ALA A 71 23.69 18.22 -4.31
CA ALA A 71 24.66 19.30 -4.12
C ALA A 71 25.46 19.14 -2.81
N LEU A 72 24.82 18.70 -1.73
CA LEU A 72 25.52 18.39 -0.46
C LEU A 72 26.42 17.15 -0.61
N ARG A 73 25.97 16.12 -1.34
CA ARG A 73 26.77 14.91 -1.61
C ARG A 73 28.01 15.23 -2.45
N GLU A 74 27.88 16.06 -3.50
CA GLU A 74 28.99 16.53 -4.33
C GLU A 74 30.02 17.33 -3.52
N ARG A 75 29.57 18.02 -2.47
CA ARG A 75 30.45 18.75 -1.53
C ARG A 75 31.00 17.88 -0.39
N GLY A 76 30.73 16.56 -0.40
CA GLY A 76 31.14 15.64 0.67
C GLY A 76 30.45 15.90 2.02
N ARG A 77 29.26 16.49 2.03
CA ARG A 77 28.53 16.91 3.23
C ARG A 77 27.32 16.01 3.56
N VAL A 78 27.29 14.81 3.02
CA VAL A 78 26.28 13.79 3.38
C VAL A 78 26.98 12.67 4.12
N ILE A 79 26.44 12.30 5.27
CA ILE A 79 26.91 11.19 6.10
C ILE A 79 25.87 10.09 6.04
N GLU A 80 26.26 8.92 5.56
CA GLU A 80 25.36 7.75 5.38
C GLU A 80 25.92 6.54 6.15
N PRO A 81 25.86 6.54 7.49
CA PRO A 81 26.55 5.55 8.32
C PRO A 81 25.98 4.13 8.19
N LEU A 82 24.79 3.97 7.57
CA LEU A 82 24.11 2.70 7.38
C LEU A 82 24.17 2.19 5.94
N ALA A 83 24.92 2.86 5.05
CA ALA A 83 24.97 2.59 3.61
C ALA A 83 25.39 1.15 3.25
N GLU A 84 26.19 0.51 4.10
CA GLU A 84 26.69 -0.86 3.91
C GLU A 84 25.79 -1.94 4.56
N TYR A 85 24.74 -1.54 5.30
CA TYR A 85 23.91 -2.46 6.07
C TYR A 85 22.60 -2.80 5.36
N HIS A 86 22.14 -4.03 5.59
CA HIS A 86 20.77 -4.45 5.31
C HIS A 86 19.84 -4.13 6.49
N LYS A 87 18.54 -4.14 6.25
CA LYS A 87 17.54 -3.69 7.22
C LYS A 87 17.51 -4.51 8.51
N ASP A 88 17.72 -5.81 8.40
CA ASP A 88 17.82 -6.73 9.54
C ASP A 88 19.08 -6.48 10.37
N GLU A 89 20.22 -6.18 9.72
CA GLU A 89 21.46 -5.81 10.40
C GLU A 89 21.30 -4.49 11.16
N VAL A 90 20.62 -3.50 10.55
CA VAL A 90 20.31 -2.22 11.22
C VAL A 90 19.41 -2.43 12.43
N ARG A 91 18.44 -3.34 12.37
CA ARG A 91 17.63 -3.69 13.53
C ARG A 91 18.46 -4.30 14.66
N GLN A 92 19.37 -5.21 14.35
CA GLN A 92 20.28 -5.78 15.32
C GLN A 92 21.22 -4.73 15.93
N LEU A 93 21.71 -3.81 15.11
CA LEU A 93 22.49 -2.66 15.59
C LEU A 93 21.66 -1.79 16.52
N GLY A 94 20.42 -1.48 16.18
CA GLY A 94 19.50 -0.72 17.02
C GLY A 94 19.29 -1.35 18.39
N LEU A 95 19.08 -2.67 18.45
CA LEU A 95 18.97 -3.43 19.71
C LEU A 95 20.27 -3.34 20.53
N LYS A 96 21.43 -3.50 19.91
CA LYS A 96 22.73 -3.37 20.57
C LYS A 96 22.98 -1.95 21.12
N LEU A 97 22.42 -0.93 20.47
CA LEU A 97 22.49 0.46 20.92
C LEU A 97 21.44 0.80 21.99
N GLY A 98 20.62 -0.18 22.43
CA GLY A 98 19.62 0.00 23.47
C GLY A 98 18.34 0.68 23.02
N LEU A 99 18.04 0.70 21.72
CA LEU A 99 16.76 1.23 21.24
C LEU A 99 15.60 0.32 21.68
N PRO A 100 14.43 0.89 22.06
CA PRO A 100 13.26 0.11 22.44
C PRO A 100 12.80 -0.82 21.32
N ASN A 101 12.32 -2.01 21.70
CA ASN A 101 11.86 -3.04 20.76
C ASN A 101 10.76 -2.56 19.81
N ASP A 102 9.81 -1.79 20.30
CA ASP A 102 8.71 -1.22 19.53
C ASP A 102 9.21 -0.24 18.45
N LEU A 103 10.29 0.48 18.70
CA LEU A 103 10.94 1.34 17.71
C LEU A 103 11.71 0.51 16.67
N VAL A 104 12.50 -0.48 17.09
CA VAL A 104 13.34 -1.31 16.22
C VAL A 104 12.48 -2.17 15.27
N TRP A 105 11.41 -2.74 15.79
CA TRP A 105 10.52 -3.62 15.04
C TRP A 105 9.33 -2.91 14.40
N ARG A 106 9.30 -1.58 14.45
CA ARG A 106 8.28 -0.80 13.74
C ARG A 106 8.21 -1.20 12.28
N GLN A 107 6.99 -1.46 11.80
CA GLN A 107 6.78 -1.75 10.39
C GLN A 107 7.18 -0.55 9.52
N PRO A 108 7.68 -0.80 8.29
CA PRO A 108 8.01 0.28 7.36
C PRO A 108 6.80 1.18 7.12
N PHE A 109 7.04 2.49 7.15
CA PHE A 109 6.04 3.49 6.82
C PHE A 109 6.46 4.22 5.53
N PRO A 110 5.56 4.43 4.57
CA PRO A 110 5.93 5.05 3.30
C PRO A 110 6.36 6.51 3.49
N GLY A 111 7.36 6.96 2.74
CA GLY A 111 7.84 8.34 2.78
C GLY A 111 6.75 9.38 2.57
N PRO A 112 5.82 9.21 1.61
CA PRO A 112 4.69 10.12 1.43
C PRO A 112 3.63 10.05 2.54
N GLY A 113 3.78 9.18 3.54
CA GLY A 113 2.84 9.02 4.63
C GLY A 113 1.52 8.37 4.21
N LEU A 114 0.46 8.60 5.00
CA LEU A 114 -0.87 8.06 4.73
C LEU A 114 -1.51 8.62 3.45
N ALA A 115 -0.97 9.70 2.89
CA ALA A 115 -1.51 10.32 1.69
C ALA A 115 -1.60 9.35 0.48
N ILE A 116 -0.63 8.45 0.32
CA ILE A 116 -0.65 7.43 -0.75
C ILE A 116 -1.50 6.20 -0.43
N ARG A 117 -2.11 6.16 0.75
CA ARG A 117 -3.04 5.12 1.18
C ARG A 117 -4.50 5.57 1.15
N ILE A 118 -4.76 6.76 0.62
CA ILE A 118 -6.09 7.22 0.25
C ILE A 118 -6.16 7.19 -1.27
N LEU A 119 -6.91 6.23 -1.82
CA LEU A 119 -7.11 6.16 -3.26
C LEU A 119 -8.03 7.31 -3.69
N CYS A 120 -7.43 8.35 -4.27
CA CYS A 120 -8.16 9.54 -4.70
C CYS A 120 -8.76 9.32 -6.08
N ALA A 121 -10.06 9.57 -6.20
CA ALA A 121 -10.77 9.51 -7.47
C ALA A 121 -11.97 10.46 -7.46
N GLU A 122 -12.26 11.10 -8.56
CA GLU A 122 -13.42 11.98 -8.75
C GLU A 122 -14.54 11.28 -9.50
N THR A 123 -14.17 10.42 -10.46
CA THR A 123 -15.11 9.68 -11.31
C THR A 123 -14.74 8.21 -11.32
N ALA A 124 -15.73 7.37 -11.59
CA ALA A 124 -15.53 5.94 -11.78
C ALA A 124 -14.67 5.66 -13.03
N TYR A 125 -13.80 4.68 -12.92
CA TYR A 125 -12.93 4.24 -14.00
C TYR A 125 -13.57 3.10 -14.78
N PHE A 126 -13.76 3.30 -16.08
CA PHE A 126 -14.24 2.27 -17.00
C PHE A 126 -13.40 2.25 -18.27
N THR A 127 -13.05 1.07 -18.75
CA THR A 127 -12.41 0.84 -20.04
C THR A 127 -13.46 0.39 -21.06
N ALA A 128 -13.15 0.46 -22.36
CA ALA A 128 -14.06 0.05 -23.41
C ALA A 128 -14.45 -1.45 -23.34
N ASP A 129 -13.59 -2.28 -22.76
CA ASP A 129 -13.76 -3.73 -22.59
C ASP A 129 -14.34 -4.12 -21.22
N HIS A 130 -14.76 -3.17 -20.39
CA HIS A 130 -15.25 -3.39 -19.03
C HIS A 130 -16.33 -4.49 -18.94
N ASP A 131 -17.36 -4.43 -19.79
CA ASP A 131 -18.45 -5.37 -19.76
C ASP A 131 -18.05 -6.78 -20.25
N ASN A 132 -17.05 -6.85 -21.12
CA ASN A 132 -16.47 -8.13 -21.55
C ASN A 132 -15.69 -8.77 -20.40
N ILE A 133 -14.87 -7.99 -19.70
CA ILE A 133 -14.10 -8.46 -18.52
C ILE A 133 -15.07 -9.03 -17.47
N ILE A 134 -16.20 -8.37 -17.21
CA ILE A 134 -17.19 -8.87 -16.24
C ILE A 134 -17.76 -10.22 -16.67
N ARG A 135 -18.18 -10.35 -17.93
CA ARG A 135 -18.74 -11.63 -18.43
C ARG A 135 -17.73 -12.77 -18.37
N ASP A 136 -16.48 -12.49 -18.71
CA ASP A 136 -15.41 -13.49 -18.67
C ASP A 136 -15.07 -13.89 -17.23
N LEU A 137 -15.10 -12.94 -16.28
CA LEU A 137 -14.91 -13.20 -14.86
C LEU A 137 -16.06 -14.03 -14.27
N GLU A 138 -17.32 -13.77 -14.65
CA GLU A 138 -18.48 -14.56 -14.22
C GLU A 138 -18.40 -16.01 -14.67
N GLN A 139 -17.77 -16.28 -15.83
CA GLN A 139 -17.52 -17.64 -16.31
C GLN A 139 -16.30 -18.30 -15.65
N PHE A 140 -15.31 -17.51 -15.29
CA PHE A 140 -14.05 -18.00 -14.72
C PHE A 140 -14.15 -18.29 -13.22
N VAL A 141 -14.85 -17.45 -12.47
CA VAL A 141 -14.94 -17.58 -11.00
C VAL A 141 -16.07 -18.58 -10.66
N PRO A 142 -15.73 -19.74 -10.04
CA PRO A 142 -16.72 -20.76 -9.76
C PRO A 142 -17.63 -20.37 -8.60
N ALA A 143 -18.90 -20.81 -8.65
CA ALA A 143 -19.78 -20.75 -7.49
C ALA A 143 -19.16 -21.53 -6.30
N PRO A 144 -19.36 -21.11 -5.05
CA PRO A 144 -20.23 -20.03 -4.59
C PRO A 144 -19.57 -18.65 -4.53
N TYR A 145 -18.43 -18.47 -5.21
CA TYR A 145 -17.73 -17.18 -5.21
C TYR A 145 -18.33 -16.22 -6.23
N LEU A 146 -18.23 -14.93 -5.89
CA LEU A 146 -18.77 -13.83 -6.65
C LEU A 146 -17.64 -12.85 -6.98
N ALA A 147 -17.52 -12.46 -8.24
CA ALA A 147 -16.54 -11.50 -8.71
C ALA A 147 -17.19 -10.13 -8.95
N THR A 148 -16.60 -9.07 -8.41
CA THR A 148 -17.03 -7.69 -8.64
C THR A 148 -15.84 -6.85 -9.10
N LEU A 149 -15.87 -6.37 -10.34
CA LEU A 149 -14.85 -5.47 -10.85
C LEU A 149 -15.05 -4.08 -10.24
N LEU A 150 -14.06 -3.58 -9.50
CA LEU A 150 -14.14 -2.29 -8.85
C LEU A 150 -13.78 -1.17 -9.83
N PRO A 151 -14.62 -0.14 -10.01
CA PRO A 151 -14.38 0.95 -10.97
C PRO A 151 -13.33 1.95 -10.47
N ILE A 152 -12.18 1.45 -10.06
CA ILE A 152 -11.02 2.19 -9.57
C ILE A 152 -9.73 1.61 -10.17
N ARG A 153 -8.68 2.41 -10.16
CA ARG A 153 -7.33 1.95 -10.55
C ARG A 153 -6.43 1.83 -9.35
N SER A 154 -5.69 0.75 -9.30
CA SER A 154 -4.58 0.57 -8.35
C SER A 154 -3.27 0.43 -9.10
N VAL A 155 -2.15 0.79 -8.44
CA VAL A 155 -0.83 0.59 -9.02
C VAL A 155 -0.40 -0.86 -8.87
N GLY A 156 0.18 -1.40 -9.94
CA GLY A 156 0.79 -2.72 -9.99
C GLY A 156 2.06 -2.72 -10.82
N VAL A 157 2.69 -3.87 -10.92
CA VAL A 157 3.82 -4.15 -11.83
C VAL A 157 3.48 -5.42 -12.59
N GLN A 158 3.28 -5.29 -13.88
CA GLN A 158 3.00 -6.39 -14.79
C GLN A 158 3.94 -6.27 -16.00
N GLY A 159 4.73 -7.30 -16.27
CA GLY A 159 5.87 -7.19 -17.18
C GLY A 159 6.95 -6.25 -16.61
N ASP A 160 7.53 -5.42 -17.47
CA ASP A 160 8.67 -4.56 -17.12
C ASP A 160 8.28 -3.16 -16.59
N GLY A 161 6.98 -2.91 -16.37
CA GLY A 161 6.50 -1.58 -16.06
C GLY A 161 5.42 -1.50 -14.98
N ARG A 162 5.21 -0.26 -14.51
CA ARG A 162 4.05 0.05 -13.67
C ARG A 162 2.78 0.02 -14.50
N THR A 163 1.74 -0.58 -13.92
CA THR A 163 0.39 -0.58 -14.46
C THR A 163 -0.56 0.14 -13.51
N TYR A 164 -1.59 0.76 -14.07
CA TYR A 164 -2.73 1.32 -13.34
C TYR A 164 -3.98 0.61 -13.87
N SER A 165 -4.36 -0.43 -13.16
CA SER A 165 -5.36 -1.40 -13.60
C SER A 165 -6.45 -1.59 -12.55
N TYR A 166 -7.52 -2.30 -12.91
CA TYR A 166 -8.62 -2.61 -12.01
C TYR A 166 -8.17 -3.37 -10.76
N ALA A 167 -8.90 -3.18 -9.68
CA ALA A 167 -8.97 -4.11 -8.56
C ALA A 167 -10.24 -4.95 -8.69
N LEU A 168 -10.14 -6.25 -8.40
CA LEU A 168 -11.26 -7.18 -8.36
C LEU A 168 -11.58 -7.55 -6.92
N ALA A 169 -12.83 -7.47 -6.54
CA ALA A 169 -13.33 -7.96 -5.26
C ALA A 169 -13.96 -9.36 -5.43
N LEU A 170 -13.47 -10.32 -4.66
CA LEU A 170 -14.08 -11.63 -4.50
C LEU A 170 -14.98 -11.61 -3.25
N GLY A 171 -16.22 -12.00 -3.41
CA GLY A 171 -17.16 -12.26 -2.33
C GLY A 171 -17.52 -13.74 -2.31
N ILE A 172 -18.35 -14.13 -1.35
CA ILE A 172 -18.92 -15.47 -1.27
C ILE A 172 -20.42 -15.37 -0.97
N GLU A 173 -21.21 -16.30 -1.48
CA GLU A 173 -22.64 -16.37 -1.19
C GLU A 173 -22.88 -16.53 0.32
N LYS A 174 -24.04 -16.02 0.75
CA LYS A 174 -24.39 -16.04 2.17
C LYS A 174 -24.49 -17.48 2.69
N ASN A 175 -23.91 -17.72 3.86
CA ASN A 175 -23.85 -19.00 4.57
C ASN A 175 -22.90 -20.05 3.97
N GLU A 176 -22.11 -19.71 2.97
CA GLU A 176 -21.05 -20.58 2.45
C GLU A 176 -19.75 -20.40 3.23
N LEU A 177 -18.97 -21.46 3.32
CA LEU A 177 -17.65 -21.46 3.94
C LEU A 177 -16.57 -21.09 2.93
N VAL A 178 -15.64 -20.23 3.33
CA VAL A 178 -14.55 -19.80 2.47
C VAL A 178 -13.47 -20.88 2.38
N ASP A 179 -13.24 -21.41 1.19
CA ASP A 179 -12.04 -22.16 0.89
C ASP A 179 -10.90 -21.20 0.53
N TRP A 180 -10.07 -20.89 1.49
CA TRP A 180 -8.94 -19.98 1.31
C TRP A 180 -7.92 -20.46 0.29
N ASN A 181 -7.78 -21.79 0.08
CA ASN A 181 -6.86 -22.31 -0.94
C ASN A 181 -7.36 -21.93 -2.34
N LEU A 182 -8.65 -22.10 -2.60
CA LEU A 182 -9.27 -21.69 -3.87
C LEU A 182 -9.23 -20.17 -4.05
N VAL A 183 -9.57 -19.39 -3.01
CA VAL A 183 -9.53 -17.93 -3.06
C VAL A 183 -8.12 -17.41 -3.40
N PHE A 184 -7.07 -17.97 -2.78
CA PHE A 184 -5.68 -17.61 -3.12
C PHE A 184 -5.25 -18.13 -4.50
N ALA A 185 -5.78 -19.27 -4.96
CA ALA A 185 -5.55 -19.74 -6.33
C ALA A 185 -6.16 -18.77 -7.35
N LEU A 186 -7.41 -18.35 -7.17
CA LEU A 186 -8.06 -17.34 -8.00
C LEU A 186 -7.28 -16.01 -7.98
N ALA A 187 -6.83 -15.55 -6.80
CA ALA A 187 -6.07 -14.32 -6.68
C ALA A 187 -4.73 -14.34 -7.43
N ARG A 188 -4.14 -15.52 -7.63
CA ARG A 188 -2.91 -15.69 -8.44
C ARG A 188 -3.19 -15.79 -9.93
N GLU A 189 -4.26 -16.48 -10.32
CA GLU A 189 -4.54 -16.75 -11.73
C GLU A 189 -5.24 -15.58 -12.44
N ILE A 190 -6.14 -14.88 -11.74
CA ILE A 190 -6.88 -13.76 -12.34
C ILE A 190 -5.96 -12.69 -12.95
N PRO A 191 -4.94 -12.14 -12.27
CA PRO A 191 -4.08 -11.13 -12.89
C PRO A 191 -3.18 -11.64 -14.03
N LYS A 192 -3.01 -12.96 -14.17
CA LYS A 192 -2.27 -13.57 -15.28
C LYS A 192 -3.14 -13.68 -16.54
N LEU A 193 -4.42 -13.99 -16.35
CA LEU A 193 -5.38 -14.16 -17.46
C LEU A 193 -6.01 -12.82 -17.87
N PHE A 194 -6.26 -11.96 -16.89
CA PHE A 194 -6.89 -10.65 -17.07
C PHE A 194 -5.88 -9.55 -16.77
N HIS A 195 -5.09 -9.17 -17.76
CA HIS A 195 -4.03 -8.14 -17.58
C HIS A 195 -4.54 -6.76 -17.18
N GLN A 196 -5.84 -6.51 -17.37
CA GLN A 196 -6.54 -5.31 -16.90
C GLN A 196 -6.78 -5.30 -15.40
N ILE A 197 -6.46 -6.40 -14.69
CA ILE A 197 -6.61 -6.56 -13.24
C ILE A 197 -5.23 -6.78 -12.64
N ASN A 198 -4.82 -5.92 -11.71
CA ASN A 198 -3.56 -6.07 -11.00
C ASN A 198 -3.72 -6.31 -9.49
N ARG A 199 -4.96 -6.31 -8.99
CA ARG A 199 -5.28 -6.60 -7.59
C ARG A 199 -6.52 -7.46 -7.45
N VAL A 200 -6.47 -8.37 -6.48
CA VAL A 200 -7.60 -9.19 -6.06
C VAL A 200 -7.74 -9.08 -4.56
N VAL A 201 -8.93 -8.71 -4.10
CA VAL A 201 -9.26 -8.56 -2.69
C VAL A 201 -10.44 -9.43 -2.31
N PHE A 202 -10.54 -9.83 -1.05
CA PHE A 202 -11.71 -10.54 -0.51
C PHE A 202 -12.57 -9.57 0.32
N VAL A 203 -13.89 -9.62 0.13
CA VAL A 203 -14.83 -8.75 0.84
C VAL A 203 -15.50 -9.54 1.96
N PHE A 204 -15.29 -9.14 3.20
CA PHE A 204 -15.98 -9.77 4.32
C PHE A 204 -17.45 -9.33 4.40
N ASN A 205 -18.33 -10.28 4.74
CA ASN A 205 -19.76 -10.05 4.95
C ASN A 205 -20.50 -9.48 3.71
N HIS A 206 -20.07 -9.87 2.51
CA HIS A 206 -20.71 -9.43 1.28
C HIS A 206 -21.19 -10.62 0.45
N ALA A 207 -22.49 -10.69 0.24
CA ALA A 207 -23.18 -11.75 -0.47
C ALA A 207 -23.88 -11.30 -1.77
N LYS A 208 -23.56 -10.10 -2.29
CA LYS A 208 -24.17 -9.60 -3.52
C LYS A 208 -23.11 -9.16 -4.51
N THR A 209 -23.14 -9.73 -5.72
CA THR A 209 -22.59 -9.13 -6.92
C THR A 209 -23.50 -7.98 -7.36
N SER A 210 -23.42 -6.84 -6.70
CA SER A 210 -23.99 -5.64 -7.29
C SER A 210 -22.93 -5.02 -8.19
N LEU A 211 -23.28 -4.81 -9.46
CA LEU A 211 -22.44 -4.05 -10.38
C LEU A 211 -22.22 -2.66 -9.80
N ILE A 212 -20.99 -2.37 -9.37
CA ILE A 212 -20.65 -1.07 -8.80
C ILE A 212 -20.40 -0.11 -9.96
N LYS A 213 -21.34 0.80 -10.19
CA LYS A 213 -21.29 1.76 -11.31
C LYS A 213 -20.79 3.14 -10.90
N LYS A 214 -20.69 3.43 -9.61
CA LYS A 214 -20.26 4.74 -9.11
C LYS A 214 -19.24 4.59 -7.99
N ILE A 215 -18.49 5.64 -7.78
CA ILE A 215 -17.57 5.77 -6.65
C ILE A 215 -18.01 6.91 -5.75
N THR A 216 -17.47 6.95 -4.54
CA THR A 216 -17.54 8.10 -3.65
C THR A 216 -16.39 9.06 -4.00
N PRO A 217 -16.63 10.26 -4.55
CA PRO A 217 -15.55 11.21 -4.85
C PRO A 217 -14.66 11.42 -3.64
N THR A 218 -13.37 11.15 -3.81
CA THR A 218 -12.41 11.08 -2.69
C THR A 218 -11.15 11.88 -3.00
N PHE A 219 -10.80 12.75 -2.06
CA PHE A 219 -9.61 13.59 -2.11
C PHE A 219 -8.86 13.55 -0.79
N LEU A 220 -7.64 14.07 -0.75
CA LEU A 220 -6.89 14.27 0.48
C LEU A 220 -7.51 15.41 1.28
N THR A 221 -8.40 15.07 2.19
CA THR A 221 -9.06 15.97 3.13
C THR A 221 -8.80 15.50 4.56
N ASP A 222 -8.99 16.40 5.54
CA ASP A 222 -8.88 16.02 6.95
C ASP A 222 -9.86 14.89 7.33
N GLN A 223 -11.03 14.87 6.69
CA GLN A 223 -12.03 13.82 6.89
C GLN A 223 -11.53 12.45 6.39
N SER A 224 -11.02 12.37 5.16
CA SER A 224 -10.49 11.12 4.60
C SER A 224 -9.25 10.64 5.37
N LEU A 225 -8.36 11.58 5.73
CA LEU A 225 -7.19 11.28 6.57
C LEU A 225 -7.58 10.78 7.96
N SER A 226 -8.58 11.38 8.59
CA SER A 226 -9.06 10.96 9.92
C SER A 226 -9.66 9.56 9.89
N LYS A 227 -10.45 9.22 8.85
CA LYS A 227 -10.96 7.85 8.64
C LYS A 227 -9.82 6.84 8.52
N LEU A 228 -8.84 7.14 7.66
CA LEU A 228 -7.71 6.25 7.44
C LEU A 228 -6.84 6.10 8.70
N ARG A 229 -6.52 7.20 9.40
CA ARG A 229 -5.75 7.17 10.66
C ARG A 229 -6.41 6.29 11.72
N MET A 230 -7.74 6.40 11.85
CA MET A 230 -8.48 5.58 12.81
C MET A 230 -8.46 4.09 12.43
N ALA A 231 -8.66 3.77 11.14
CA ALA A 231 -8.58 2.39 10.66
C ALA A 231 -7.17 1.80 10.81
N ASP A 232 -6.14 2.56 10.42
CA ASP A 232 -4.73 2.16 10.55
C ASP A 232 -4.34 1.92 12.02
N LYS A 233 -4.79 2.81 12.93
CA LYS A 233 -4.57 2.63 14.38
C LYS A 233 -5.22 1.34 14.91
N ILE A 234 -6.47 1.06 14.55
CA ILE A 234 -7.17 -0.17 14.98
C ILE A 234 -6.40 -1.41 14.53
N VAL A 235 -5.94 -1.44 13.27
CA VAL A 235 -5.17 -2.56 12.73
C VAL A 235 -3.85 -2.72 13.48
N ASN A 236 -3.09 -1.63 13.65
CA ASN A 236 -1.79 -1.68 14.34
C ASN A 236 -1.94 -2.08 15.82
N ASP A 237 -2.94 -1.56 16.54
CA ASP A 237 -3.20 -1.93 17.93
C ASP A 237 -3.49 -3.45 18.04
N LEU A 238 -4.29 -4.01 17.14
CA LEU A 238 -4.60 -5.44 17.13
C LEU A 238 -3.41 -6.31 16.73
N LEU A 239 -2.57 -5.86 15.80
CA LEU A 239 -1.31 -6.55 15.45
C LEU A 239 -0.37 -6.60 16.66
N GLN A 240 -0.22 -5.50 17.37
CA GLN A 240 0.62 -5.41 18.56
C GLN A 240 0.10 -6.31 19.70
N GLN A 241 -1.19 -6.23 20.01
CA GLN A 241 -1.84 -7.05 21.04
C GLN A 241 -1.74 -8.54 20.81
N ASN A 242 -1.63 -8.96 19.54
CA ASN A 242 -1.53 -10.37 19.15
C ASN A 242 -0.10 -10.81 18.75
N ASN A 243 0.93 -9.99 19.02
CA ASN A 243 2.33 -10.26 18.71
C ASN A 243 2.59 -10.59 17.22
N LEU A 244 1.90 -9.89 16.32
CA LEU A 244 1.97 -10.10 14.87
C LEU A 244 2.94 -9.13 14.16
N LEU A 245 3.38 -8.05 14.81
CA LEU A 245 4.27 -7.03 14.21
C LEU A 245 5.60 -7.60 13.70
N GLN A 246 6.12 -8.66 14.33
CA GLN A 246 7.35 -9.33 13.89
C GLN A 246 7.10 -10.48 12.90
N LYS A 247 5.87 -11.03 12.88
CA LYS A 247 5.51 -12.16 12.03
C LYS A 247 5.06 -11.73 10.64
N ILE A 248 4.38 -10.59 10.55
CA ILE A 248 3.89 -10.04 9.28
C ILE A 248 4.76 -8.84 8.92
N SER A 249 5.36 -8.85 7.74
CA SER A 249 6.36 -7.85 7.36
C SER A 249 5.80 -6.44 7.29
N GLN A 250 4.55 -6.29 6.80
CA GLN A 250 3.85 -5.02 6.70
C GLN A 250 2.35 -5.23 6.57
N VAL A 251 1.55 -4.33 7.14
CA VAL A 251 0.08 -4.34 6.99
C VAL A 251 -0.42 -2.93 6.63
N PRO A 252 -0.21 -2.48 5.39
CA PRO A 252 -0.84 -1.24 4.92
C PRO A 252 -2.36 -1.28 5.03
N VAL A 253 -2.94 -0.16 5.46
CA VAL A 253 -4.38 0.06 5.48
C VAL A 253 -4.69 1.14 4.45
N ILE A 254 -5.63 0.89 3.55
CA ILE A 254 -5.94 1.76 2.43
C ILE A 254 -7.42 2.16 2.48
N LEU A 255 -7.70 3.44 2.28
CA LEU A 255 -9.06 3.95 2.09
C LEU A 255 -9.36 4.00 0.59
N ILE A 256 -10.41 3.31 0.16
CA ILE A 256 -10.84 3.26 -1.23
C ILE A 256 -12.22 3.92 -1.42
N PRO A 257 -12.46 4.57 -2.58
CA PRO A 257 -13.68 5.32 -2.89
C PRO A 257 -14.85 4.42 -3.29
N ILE A 258 -15.04 3.29 -2.61
CA ILE A 258 -16.06 2.29 -2.95
C ILE A 258 -17.05 2.13 -1.80
N ASP A 259 -18.32 2.26 -2.11
CA ASP A 259 -19.44 1.85 -1.25
C ASP A 259 -20.18 0.67 -1.88
N PHE A 260 -20.08 -0.50 -1.29
CA PHE A 260 -20.76 -1.71 -1.77
C PHE A 260 -22.27 -1.68 -1.57
N ASP A 261 -22.77 -0.77 -0.73
CA ASP A 261 -24.20 -0.60 -0.46
C ASP A 261 -24.84 0.46 -1.38
N GLY A 262 -24.05 1.05 -2.29
CA GLY A 262 -24.51 2.03 -3.28
C GLY A 262 -24.75 3.45 -2.76
N GLY A 263 -24.29 3.76 -1.54
CA GLY A 263 -24.31 5.09 -0.95
C GLY A 263 -23.05 5.92 -1.28
N ASP A 264 -22.67 6.80 -0.34
CA ASP A 264 -21.52 7.70 -0.45
C ASP A 264 -20.45 7.42 0.64
N LYS A 265 -20.38 6.17 1.12
CA LYS A 265 -19.36 5.72 2.07
C LYS A 265 -18.09 5.26 1.34
N HIS A 266 -17.10 4.91 2.14
CA HIS A 266 -15.83 4.33 1.67
C HIS A 266 -15.73 2.89 2.12
N SER A 267 -14.74 2.19 1.58
CA SER A 267 -14.29 0.91 2.12
C SER A 267 -12.83 0.99 2.53
N VAL A 268 -12.43 0.10 3.42
CA VAL A 268 -11.05 -0.03 3.91
C VAL A 268 -10.47 -1.34 3.41
N VAL A 269 -9.28 -1.29 2.85
CA VAL A 269 -8.52 -2.49 2.48
C VAL A 269 -7.40 -2.71 3.50
N ILE A 270 -7.29 -3.92 4.03
CA ILE A 270 -6.19 -4.37 4.86
C ILE A 270 -5.30 -5.25 3.98
N ARG A 271 -4.00 -4.92 3.89
CA ARG A 271 -3.03 -5.66 3.07
C ARG A 271 -1.93 -6.31 3.93
N PRO A 272 -2.18 -7.41 4.61
CA PRO A 272 -1.14 -8.15 5.33
C PRO A 272 -0.16 -8.79 4.35
N PHE A 273 1.09 -8.38 4.40
CA PHE A 273 2.10 -8.70 3.39
C PHE A 273 3.33 -9.35 4.03
N MET A 274 3.69 -10.53 3.50
CA MET A 274 4.82 -11.32 3.92
C MET A 274 5.93 -11.22 2.88
N THR A 275 7.11 -10.77 3.27
CA THR A 275 8.26 -10.62 2.37
C THR A 275 9.57 -10.76 3.13
N ASN A 276 10.61 -11.22 2.46
CA ASN A 276 11.97 -11.25 2.99
C ASN A 276 12.83 -10.14 2.40
N ASP A 277 12.57 -9.75 1.15
CA ASP A 277 13.39 -8.82 0.36
C ASP A 277 12.69 -7.49 0.04
N PHE A 278 11.41 -7.35 0.38
CA PHE A 278 10.53 -6.25 -0.02
C PHE A 278 10.35 -6.06 -1.54
N MET A 279 10.98 -6.90 -2.36
CA MET A 279 10.80 -6.91 -3.82
C MET A 279 9.68 -7.86 -4.22
N THR A 280 9.69 -9.05 -3.66
CA THR A 280 8.65 -10.07 -3.84
C THR A 280 7.90 -10.33 -2.53
N GLY A 281 6.72 -10.91 -2.60
CA GLY A 281 5.99 -11.29 -1.40
C GLY A 281 4.59 -11.79 -1.64
N LEU A 282 4.02 -12.34 -0.60
CA LEU A 282 2.69 -12.96 -0.60
C LEU A 282 1.80 -12.29 0.44
N ALA A 283 0.50 -12.32 0.22
CA ALA A 283 -0.44 -11.96 1.26
C ALA A 283 -0.43 -13.02 2.38
N ALA A 284 -0.54 -12.60 3.63
CA ALA A 284 -0.70 -13.51 4.75
C ALA A 284 -2.04 -14.26 4.63
N THR A 285 -2.01 -15.57 4.86
CA THR A 285 -3.21 -16.43 4.73
C THR A 285 -4.04 -16.36 6.01
N PRO A 286 -5.33 -15.99 5.92
CA PRO A 286 -6.24 -16.08 7.05
C PRO A 286 -6.30 -17.50 7.64
N GLY A 287 -6.27 -17.58 8.96
CA GLY A 287 -6.26 -18.85 9.69
C GLY A 287 -4.87 -19.49 9.83
N LYS A 288 -3.84 -18.99 9.12
CA LYS A 288 -2.47 -19.52 9.18
C LYS A 288 -1.49 -18.48 9.76
N GLU A 289 -1.12 -17.46 9.00
CA GLU A 289 -0.23 -16.39 9.47
C GLU A 289 -0.94 -15.38 10.37
N ILE A 290 -2.23 -15.16 10.14
CA ILE A 290 -3.10 -14.29 10.95
C ILE A 290 -4.39 -15.03 11.28
N SER A 291 -4.75 -15.15 12.56
CA SER A 291 -5.95 -15.87 12.96
C SER A 291 -7.24 -15.18 12.50
N PHE A 292 -8.27 -15.97 12.22
CA PHE A 292 -9.61 -15.44 11.85
C PHE A 292 -10.14 -14.48 12.92
N VAL A 293 -9.96 -14.80 14.21
CA VAL A 293 -10.42 -13.95 15.33
C VAL A 293 -9.80 -12.57 15.26
N VAL A 294 -8.52 -12.45 14.92
CA VAL A 294 -7.85 -11.14 14.77
C VAL A 294 -8.41 -10.37 13.59
N ILE A 295 -8.61 -11.03 12.43
CA ILE A 295 -9.19 -10.40 11.24
C ILE A 295 -10.61 -9.94 11.52
N GLU A 296 -11.45 -10.80 12.10
CA GLU A 296 -12.83 -10.47 12.46
C GLU A 296 -12.90 -9.29 13.44
N ASN A 297 -11.99 -9.22 14.41
CA ASN A 297 -11.88 -8.08 15.31
C ASN A 297 -11.47 -6.80 14.60
N MET A 298 -10.53 -6.87 13.61
CA MET A 298 -10.19 -5.73 12.78
C MET A 298 -11.42 -5.23 12.01
N VAL A 299 -12.10 -6.13 11.31
CA VAL A 299 -13.32 -5.83 10.53
C VAL A 299 -14.39 -5.19 11.42
N LYS A 300 -14.72 -5.85 12.55
CA LYS A 300 -15.73 -5.37 13.48
C LYS A 300 -15.41 -3.99 14.05
N GLN A 301 -14.19 -3.78 14.54
CA GLN A 301 -13.81 -2.51 15.12
C GLN A 301 -13.75 -1.37 14.10
N ILE A 302 -13.28 -1.63 12.87
CA ILE A 302 -13.27 -0.63 11.80
C ILE A 302 -14.71 -0.22 11.47
N LEU A 303 -15.59 -1.18 11.21
CA LEU A 303 -16.99 -0.90 10.87
C LEU A 303 -17.76 -0.18 11.98
N GLN A 304 -17.43 -0.46 13.25
CA GLN A 304 -18.09 0.18 14.40
C GLN A 304 -17.55 1.58 14.73
N LYS A 305 -16.23 1.79 14.58
CA LYS A 305 -15.58 3.01 15.06
C LYS A 305 -15.26 4.02 13.97
N VAL A 306 -15.12 3.59 12.70
CA VAL A 306 -14.77 4.48 11.60
C VAL A 306 -16.02 4.89 10.84
N ALA A 307 -16.56 6.05 11.20
CA ALA A 307 -17.77 6.56 10.55
C ALA A 307 -17.59 6.75 9.04
N GLY A 308 -18.59 6.33 8.25
CA GLY A 308 -18.56 6.44 6.78
C GLY A 308 -17.71 5.38 6.08
N VAL A 309 -17.40 4.27 6.76
CA VAL A 309 -16.87 3.04 6.15
C VAL A 309 -17.99 2.00 6.11
N SER A 310 -18.21 1.38 4.93
CA SER A 310 -19.27 0.39 4.72
C SER A 310 -18.74 -1.05 4.69
N ARG A 311 -17.50 -1.25 4.24
CA ARG A 311 -16.90 -2.59 4.13
C ARG A 311 -15.41 -2.57 4.47
N VAL A 312 -14.94 -3.74 4.88
CA VAL A 312 -13.51 -4.04 5.01
C VAL A 312 -13.16 -5.16 4.06
N LEU A 313 -12.06 -5.00 3.34
CA LEU A 313 -11.55 -5.92 2.36
C LEU A 313 -10.16 -6.41 2.76
N TYR A 314 -9.81 -7.60 2.31
CA TYR A 314 -8.50 -8.22 2.56
C TYR A 314 -7.77 -8.37 1.22
N ASP A 315 -6.60 -7.75 1.06
CA ASP A 315 -5.83 -7.83 -0.17
C ASP A 315 -5.06 -9.16 -0.23
N LEU A 316 -5.41 -9.98 -1.22
CA LEU A 316 -4.88 -11.32 -1.47
C LEU A 316 -3.69 -11.30 -2.45
N THR A 317 -3.39 -10.14 -3.02
CA THR A 317 -2.50 -10.04 -4.17
C THR A 317 -1.05 -10.24 -3.77
N SER A 318 -0.36 -11.09 -4.50
CA SER A 318 1.11 -11.22 -4.41
C SER A 318 1.81 -9.97 -4.98
N LYS A 319 3.08 -9.85 -4.69
CA LYS A 319 3.97 -8.87 -5.32
C LYS A 319 5.06 -9.62 -6.09
N PRO A 320 5.16 -9.48 -7.43
CA PRO A 320 4.14 -8.88 -8.32
C PRO A 320 2.85 -9.70 -8.39
N PRO A 321 1.76 -9.27 -9.05
CA PRO A 321 1.58 -8.02 -9.79
C PRO A 321 1.23 -6.80 -8.93
N GLY A 322 0.74 -6.99 -7.70
CA GLY A 322 0.47 -5.88 -6.81
C GLY A 322 1.76 -5.26 -6.27
N THR A 323 1.75 -3.97 -5.99
CA THR A 323 2.80 -3.27 -5.24
C THR A 323 2.45 -3.26 -3.75
N THR A 324 3.36 -2.81 -2.88
CA THR A 324 3.08 -2.67 -1.45
C THR A 324 1.97 -1.65 -1.22
N GLU A 325 2.11 -0.47 -1.80
CA GLU A 325 1.09 0.58 -1.76
C GLU A 325 0.12 0.45 -2.96
N TRP A 326 -1.05 1.08 -2.85
CA TRP A 326 -2.11 1.01 -3.88
C TRP A 326 -2.07 2.18 -4.88
N GLU A 327 -1.38 3.27 -4.54
CA GLU A 327 -1.12 4.42 -5.40
C GLU A 327 0.36 4.64 -5.69
#